data_5db7ac259df246dea2c1b4da5e720132
#
_entry.id   5db7ac259df246dea2c1b4da5e720132
#
_cell.length_a   1.000
_cell.length_b   1.000
_cell.length_c   1.000
_cell.angle_alpha   90.00
_cell.angle_beta   90.00
_cell.angle_gamma   90.00
#
_symmetry.space_group_name_H-M   'P 1'
#
loop_
_entity.id
_entity.type
_entity.pdbx_description
1 polymer ?
#
loop_
_entity_poly.entity_id
_entity_poly.type
_entity_poly.pdbx_seq_one_letter_code
_entity_poly.pdbx_strand_id
1 'polypeptide(L)'
;MTGCVPRSWRPWFLRSGAMLACFLATGAAAQISIDIDETQRISFESGNFDVRRYSGEMQGVSYFVDNKLVMTADQIDLETGGQPKEGSFFVKSLEVINAEITGEDLLFSSAIARNVDFGVLLGEHSPVRNVSFDAGAAGFFDDSFLQVLGIEFSDELATVTVGNVETLDFVFDQLPTGERYARNGGLLIDDLRFDLGTVNREFKELADTLAARGLRAAEFDFAVSQIANFVGGELRAEHAFNLVMDEMASLELVSGFEVKLATLVALESMAAQGRAKESEMLNLIGGIELASLNATYLDAGLVDTLVDVMAAEQNVSPAEMRSSLRSMLTQTLEGMLPRNGRRMARPLETLLKQGGGLEVSVRPQQPIILSNFLGFLIMPDLALEQLGVTITHLRDQ
;
A
#
# COMPACT_ATOMS: atom_id res chain seq x y z
N MET A 1 8.84 -13.67 -3.88
CA MET A 1 9.05 -13.20 -2.49
C MET A 1 7.66 -12.92 -1.94
N THR A 2 7.12 -13.83 -1.15
CA THR A 2 5.80 -13.71 -0.52
C THR A 2 5.98 -12.77 0.66
N GLY A 3 5.45 -11.55 0.52
CA GLY A 3 5.47 -10.54 1.58
C GLY A 3 4.79 -11.09 2.84
N CYS A 4 5.54 -11.26 3.88
CA CYS A 4 5.04 -11.56 5.22
C CYS A 4 4.37 -10.30 5.78
N VAL A 5 3.06 -10.21 5.64
CA VAL A 5 2.25 -9.51 6.64
C VAL A 5 2.33 -10.39 7.89
N PRO A 6 2.75 -9.88 9.05
CA PRO A 6 2.87 -10.67 10.27
C PRO A 6 1.59 -11.45 10.54
N ARG A 7 1.73 -12.71 10.85
CA ARG A 7 0.59 -13.64 11.11
C ARG A 7 -0.26 -13.19 12.31
N SER A 8 0.27 -12.34 13.16
CA SER A 8 -0.36 -11.72 14.34
C SER A 8 -1.48 -10.74 14.01
N TRP A 9 -1.43 -10.04 12.86
CA TRP A 9 -2.45 -9.07 12.45
C TRP A 9 -3.76 -9.70 11.98
N ARG A 10 -3.75 -10.99 11.60
CA ARG A 10 -4.90 -11.69 11.05
C ARG A 10 -6.10 -11.88 11.98
N PRO A 11 -5.98 -12.11 13.28
CA PRO A 11 -7.15 -12.29 14.16
C PRO A 11 -7.78 -10.97 14.62
N TRP A 12 -7.06 -9.85 14.59
CA TRP A 12 -7.45 -8.60 15.19
C TRP A 12 -8.54 -7.87 14.42
N PHE A 13 -8.32 -7.66 13.14
CA PHE A 13 -9.28 -6.94 12.31
C PHE A 13 -10.54 -7.76 11.98
N LEU A 14 -10.48 -9.08 12.13
CA LEU A 14 -11.55 -9.97 11.74
C LEU A 14 -12.69 -10.13 12.75
N ARG A 15 -12.45 -9.75 13.99
CA ARG A 15 -13.43 -9.89 15.08
C ARG A 15 -14.08 -8.59 15.50
N SER A 16 -13.60 -7.46 14.99
CA SER A 16 -14.08 -6.11 15.39
C SER A 16 -15.41 -5.70 14.77
N GLY A 17 -15.98 -6.48 13.87
CA GLY A 17 -17.27 -6.19 13.23
C GLY A 17 -18.51 -6.43 14.10
N ALA A 18 -18.34 -6.91 15.34
CA ALA A 18 -19.44 -7.18 16.27
C ALA A 18 -19.26 -6.38 17.56
N MET A 19 -19.09 -5.05 17.45
CA MET A 19 -18.96 -4.20 18.63
C MET A 19 -20.19 -3.39 18.91
N LEU A 20 -20.59 -3.44 20.12
CA LEU A 20 -21.36 -2.52 20.96
C LEU A 20 -22.81 -2.85 21.30
N ALA A 21 -23.00 -3.38 22.47
CA ALA A 21 -24.28 -3.30 23.22
C ALA A 21 -24.02 -3.27 24.73
N CYS A 22 -24.43 -2.24 25.40
CA CYS A 22 -24.98 -2.15 26.79
C CYS A 22 -24.50 -1.03 27.71
N PHE A 23 -25.38 -0.41 28.30
CA PHE A 23 -25.88 0.02 29.61
C PHE A 23 -25.57 1.44 30.15
N LEU A 24 -26.65 2.03 30.64
CA LEU A 24 -26.71 3.27 31.43
C LEU A 24 -26.45 2.97 32.91
N ALA A 25 -25.56 3.70 33.58
CA ALA A 25 -25.64 3.91 35.01
C ALA A 25 -25.02 5.25 35.40
N THR A 26 -25.68 5.97 36.26
CA THR A 26 -25.39 7.28 36.77
C THR A 26 -24.49 7.24 37.99
N GLY A 27 -23.44 8.11 37.99
CA GLY A 27 -22.89 8.71 39.21
C GLY A 27 -21.81 7.99 39.96
N ALA A 28 -20.68 8.65 40.07
CA ALA A 28 -19.38 8.30 40.68
C ALA A 28 -18.47 7.52 39.73
N ALA A 29 -17.17 7.81 39.73
CA ALA A 29 -16.14 7.24 38.87
C ALA A 29 -16.13 5.69 38.82
N ALA A 30 -17.17 5.12 38.28
CA ALA A 30 -17.34 3.70 38.04
C ALA A 30 -17.06 3.49 36.57
N GLN A 31 -15.99 2.80 36.26
CA GLN A 31 -15.65 2.30 34.94
C GLN A 31 -16.89 1.62 34.34
N ILE A 32 -17.40 2.18 33.25
CA ILE A 32 -18.55 1.62 32.53
C ILE A 32 -18.00 0.46 31.70
N SER A 33 -18.54 -0.74 31.91
CA SER A 33 -18.09 -1.94 31.19
C SER A 33 -19.20 -2.46 30.30
N ILE A 34 -18.86 -2.78 29.07
CA ILE A 34 -19.76 -3.25 28.03
C ILE A 34 -19.22 -4.58 27.51
N ASP A 35 -19.95 -5.66 27.74
CA ASP A 35 -19.66 -6.94 27.10
C ASP A 35 -20.22 -6.92 25.67
N ILE A 36 -19.36 -7.11 24.70
CA ILE A 36 -19.68 -7.15 23.27
C ILE A 36 -20.17 -8.54 22.92
N ASP A 37 -19.44 -9.54 23.38
CA ASP A 37 -19.77 -10.96 23.32
C ASP A 37 -19.15 -11.71 24.51
N GLU A 38 -19.14 -13.04 24.49
CA GLU A 38 -18.57 -13.88 25.55
C GLU A 38 -17.05 -13.67 25.76
N THR A 39 -16.36 -13.13 24.74
CA THR A 39 -14.89 -12.98 24.71
C THR A 39 -14.42 -11.54 24.70
N GLN A 40 -15.28 -10.60 24.34
CA GLN A 40 -14.91 -9.22 24.06
C GLN A 40 -15.63 -8.24 24.99
N ARG A 41 -14.87 -7.30 25.56
CA ARG A 41 -15.38 -6.28 26.47
C ARG A 41 -14.70 -4.94 26.22
N ILE A 42 -15.50 -3.86 26.21
CA ILE A 42 -15.02 -2.49 26.31
C ILE A 42 -15.31 -1.97 27.72
N SER A 43 -14.37 -1.22 28.27
CA SER A 43 -14.61 -0.39 29.44
C SER A 43 -14.11 1.03 29.20
N PHE A 44 -14.78 2.01 29.77
CA PHE A 44 -14.41 3.43 29.68
C PHE A 44 -14.73 4.15 30.98
N GLU A 45 -13.99 5.24 31.25
CA GLU A 45 -14.10 5.98 32.50
C GLU A 45 -15.30 6.92 32.53
N SER A 46 -15.54 7.57 31.39
CA SER A 46 -16.66 8.52 31.23
C SER A 46 -17.10 8.61 29.78
N GLY A 47 -18.33 9.06 29.56
CA GLY A 47 -18.82 9.29 28.19
C GLY A 47 -20.36 9.26 28.13
N ASN A 48 -20.85 9.52 26.91
CA ASN A 48 -22.27 9.48 26.58
C ASN A 48 -22.50 8.58 25.36
N PHE A 49 -22.41 7.27 25.58
CA PHE A 49 -22.57 6.29 24.53
C PHE A 49 -23.98 5.68 24.53
N ASP A 50 -24.72 5.87 23.41
CA ASP A 50 -26.04 5.25 23.18
C ASP A 50 -25.88 3.90 22.46
N VAL A 51 -26.02 2.86 23.20
CA VAL A 51 -25.93 1.47 22.77
C VAL A 51 -26.94 1.10 21.67
N ARG A 52 -28.13 1.67 21.71
CA ARG A 52 -29.17 1.36 20.72
C ARG A 52 -28.84 1.96 19.35
N ARG A 53 -28.11 3.07 19.36
CA ARG A 53 -27.70 3.77 18.15
C ARG A 53 -26.26 3.47 17.75
N TYR A 54 -25.50 2.80 18.62
CA TYR A 54 -24.07 2.57 18.45
C TYR A 54 -23.34 3.89 18.16
N SER A 55 -23.61 4.89 18.98
CA SER A 55 -23.07 6.24 18.76
C SER A 55 -22.84 6.92 20.08
N GLY A 56 -21.76 7.71 20.15
CA GLY A 56 -21.42 8.54 21.28
C GLY A 56 -19.93 8.63 21.54
N GLU A 57 -19.58 9.37 22.56
CA GLU A 57 -18.23 9.64 23.01
C GLU A 57 -17.90 8.76 24.22
N MET A 58 -16.68 8.22 24.24
CA MET A 58 -16.11 7.42 25.34
C MET A 58 -14.72 7.96 25.65
N GLN A 59 -14.39 8.14 26.92
CA GLN A 59 -13.08 8.60 27.40
C GLN A 59 -12.45 7.55 28.33
N GLY A 60 -11.12 7.44 28.28
CA GLY A 60 -10.34 6.46 29.05
C GLY A 60 -10.74 5.03 28.66
N VAL A 61 -10.68 4.73 27.37
CA VAL A 61 -11.20 3.48 26.80
C VAL A 61 -10.17 2.37 26.93
N SER A 62 -10.63 1.19 27.34
CA SER A 62 -9.86 -0.07 27.38
C SER A 62 -10.65 -1.17 26.71
N TYR A 63 -10.05 -1.86 25.77
CA TYR A 63 -10.65 -2.98 25.04
C TYR A 63 -9.95 -4.28 25.40
N PHE A 64 -10.75 -5.29 25.69
CA PHE A 64 -10.31 -6.60 26.13
C PHE A 64 -10.82 -7.70 25.19
N VAL A 65 -9.97 -8.67 24.93
CA VAL A 65 -10.32 -9.94 24.27
C VAL A 65 -9.86 -11.10 25.14
N ASP A 66 -10.74 -12.04 25.45
CA ASP A 66 -10.46 -13.15 26.38
C ASP A 66 -9.89 -12.66 27.73
N ASN A 67 -10.44 -11.54 28.25
CA ASN A 67 -9.99 -10.82 29.44
C ASN A 67 -8.52 -10.28 29.41
N LYS A 68 -7.89 -10.25 28.24
CA LYS A 68 -6.58 -9.60 28.06
C LYS A 68 -6.81 -8.21 27.47
N LEU A 69 -6.14 -7.23 28.05
CA LEU A 69 -6.10 -5.87 27.50
C LEU A 69 -5.41 -5.92 26.14
N VAL A 70 -6.04 -5.30 25.18
CA VAL A 70 -5.65 -5.39 23.80
C VAL A 70 -5.43 -4.02 23.20
N MET A 71 -6.22 -3.02 23.62
CA MET A 71 -6.10 -1.65 23.17
C MET A 71 -6.52 -0.72 24.29
N THR A 72 -5.83 0.41 24.40
CA THR A 72 -6.29 1.58 25.16
C THR A 72 -6.42 2.76 24.22
N ALA A 73 -7.30 3.71 24.53
CA ALA A 73 -7.40 4.99 23.87
C ALA A 73 -7.86 6.07 24.85
N ASP A 74 -7.37 7.31 24.68
CA ASP A 74 -7.81 8.41 25.50
C ASP A 74 -9.28 8.76 25.22
N GLN A 75 -9.67 8.75 23.93
CA GLN A 75 -11.01 9.05 23.50
C GLN A 75 -11.40 8.26 22.25
N ILE A 76 -12.65 7.84 22.21
CA ILE A 76 -13.29 7.33 20.98
C ILE A 76 -14.63 8.06 20.81
N ASP A 77 -14.82 8.71 19.66
CA ASP A 77 -16.11 9.23 19.21
C ASP A 77 -16.58 8.42 18.01
N LEU A 78 -17.77 7.82 18.12
CA LEU A 78 -18.31 6.90 17.12
C LEU A 78 -19.74 7.28 16.74
N GLU A 79 -20.00 7.44 15.45
CA GLU A 79 -21.34 7.46 14.87
C GLU A 79 -21.49 6.38 13.82
N THR A 80 -22.45 5.48 13.99
CA THR A 80 -22.73 4.43 13.03
C THR A 80 -23.95 4.71 12.17
N GLY A 81 -24.09 4.02 11.04
CA GLY A 81 -25.26 4.06 10.16
C GLY A 81 -26.46 3.27 10.66
N GLY A 82 -26.33 2.61 11.82
CA GLY A 82 -27.34 1.74 12.43
C GLY A 82 -26.69 0.55 13.12
N GLN A 83 -27.49 -0.43 13.49
CA GLN A 83 -26.98 -1.65 14.12
C GLN A 83 -26.08 -2.44 13.16
N PRO A 84 -24.94 -2.96 13.64
CA PRO A 84 -24.11 -3.87 12.85
C PRO A 84 -24.92 -5.05 12.33
N LYS A 85 -24.65 -5.44 11.10
CA LYS A 85 -25.23 -6.63 10.47
C LYS A 85 -24.10 -7.61 10.20
N GLU A 86 -24.46 -8.89 10.03
CA GLU A 86 -23.45 -9.89 9.66
C GLU A 86 -22.66 -9.43 8.41
N GLY A 87 -21.35 -9.30 8.56
CA GLY A 87 -20.44 -8.86 7.49
C GLY A 87 -20.48 -7.39 7.13
N SER A 88 -21.21 -6.53 7.87
CA SER A 88 -21.26 -5.10 7.63
C SER A 88 -21.26 -4.31 8.94
N PHE A 89 -20.31 -3.38 9.06
CA PHE A 89 -20.21 -2.40 10.15
C PHE A 89 -19.96 -1.01 9.57
N PHE A 90 -21.06 -0.38 9.14
CA PHE A 90 -20.98 0.94 8.52
C PHE A 90 -20.82 2.03 9.56
N VAL A 91 -19.70 2.72 9.49
CA VAL A 91 -19.33 3.86 10.31
C VAL A 91 -19.52 5.15 9.51
N LYS A 92 -20.35 6.05 10.02
CA LYS A 92 -20.50 7.40 9.45
C LYS A 92 -19.34 8.30 9.85
N SER A 93 -18.96 8.22 11.14
CA SER A 93 -17.84 8.94 11.69
C SER A 93 -17.22 8.15 12.82
N LEU A 94 -15.90 8.06 12.81
CA LEU A 94 -15.08 7.53 13.90
C LEU A 94 -13.92 8.49 14.10
N GLU A 95 -13.66 8.84 15.35
CA GLU A 95 -12.43 9.49 15.77
C GLU A 95 -11.87 8.74 16.98
N VAL A 96 -10.59 8.41 16.93
CA VAL A 96 -9.86 7.77 18.01
C VAL A 96 -8.64 8.63 18.32
N ILE A 97 -8.41 8.92 19.58
CA ILE A 97 -7.30 9.76 20.02
C ILE A 97 -6.40 8.96 20.95
N ASN A 98 -5.08 9.01 20.68
CA ASN A 98 -4.02 8.41 21.47
C ASN A 98 -4.30 6.94 21.79
N ALA A 99 -4.23 6.08 20.80
CA ALA A 99 -4.44 4.66 21.00
C ALA A 99 -3.12 3.89 21.06
N GLU A 100 -3.10 2.91 21.94
CA GLU A 100 -2.03 1.94 22.09
C GLU A 100 -2.62 0.53 21.90
N ILE A 101 -2.02 -0.24 21.01
CA ILE A 101 -2.36 -1.65 20.82
C ILE A 101 -1.36 -2.49 21.59
N THR A 102 -1.83 -3.01 22.71
CA THR A 102 -1.01 -3.78 23.66
C THR A 102 -0.61 -5.13 23.07
N GLY A 103 0.68 -5.41 23.08
CA GLY A 103 1.24 -6.69 22.58
C GLY A 103 1.74 -6.66 21.15
N GLU A 104 1.54 -5.56 20.43
CA GLU A 104 2.10 -5.31 19.10
C GLU A 104 3.05 -4.08 19.12
N ASP A 105 3.22 -3.43 20.29
CA ASP A 105 3.98 -2.19 20.46
C ASP A 105 3.62 -1.13 19.39
N LEU A 106 2.31 -1.04 19.07
CA LEU A 106 1.77 -0.14 18.06
C LEU A 106 1.01 1.01 18.75
N LEU A 107 1.45 2.21 18.47
CA LEU A 107 0.84 3.46 18.93
C LEU A 107 0.34 4.25 17.74
N PHE A 108 -0.73 5.03 17.91
CA PHE A 108 -1.09 6.10 16.99
C PHE A 108 -1.74 7.27 17.73
N SER A 109 -1.46 8.48 17.27
CA SER A 109 -1.97 9.68 17.94
C SER A 109 -3.41 9.99 17.57
N SER A 110 -3.84 9.71 16.35
CA SER A 110 -5.23 9.90 15.93
C SER A 110 -5.59 8.96 14.79
N ALA A 111 -6.84 8.49 14.78
CA ALA A 111 -7.44 7.84 13.62
C ALA A 111 -8.83 8.42 13.37
N ILE A 112 -9.11 8.77 12.12
CA ILE A 112 -10.39 9.31 11.67
C ILE A 112 -10.90 8.46 10.52
N ALA A 113 -12.16 8.06 10.59
CA ALA A 113 -12.84 7.41 9.47
C ALA A 113 -14.21 8.05 9.24
N ARG A 114 -14.62 8.17 7.97
CA ARG A 114 -15.94 8.66 7.57
C ARG A 114 -16.50 7.84 6.44
N ASN A 115 -17.76 7.47 6.52
CA ASN A 115 -18.48 6.71 5.50
C ASN A 115 -17.75 5.41 5.09
N VAL A 116 -17.27 4.62 6.05
CA VAL A 116 -16.53 3.37 5.81
C VAL A 116 -17.28 2.18 6.38
N ASP A 117 -17.43 1.11 5.62
CA ASP A 117 -17.95 -0.17 6.12
C ASP A 117 -16.77 -1.07 6.51
N PHE A 118 -16.40 -1.02 7.79
CA PHE A 118 -15.31 -1.84 8.32
C PHE A 118 -15.63 -3.34 8.31
N GLY A 119 -16.91 -3.74 8.37
CA GLY A 119 -17.29 -5.14 8.27
C GLY A 119 -16.96 -5.71 6.90
N VAL A 120 -17.18 -4.95 5.83
CA VAL A 120 -16.82 -5.33 4.47
C VAL A 120 -15.30 -5.21 4.27
N LEU A 121 -14.69 -4.10 4.69
CA LEU A 121 -13.26 -3.83 4.49
C LEU A 121 -12.36 -4.85 5.22
N LEU A 122 -12.74 -5.24 6.44
CA LEU A 122 -11.94 -6.08 7.34
C LEU A 122 -12.51 -7.50 7.53
N GLY A 123 -13.66 -7.81 6.94
CA GLY A 123 -14.36 -9.09 7.07
C GLY A 123 -13.58 -10.29 6.51
N GLU A 124 -13.98 -11.53 6.90
CA GLU A 124 -13.33 -12.77 6.43
C GLU A 124 -13.40 -12.93 4.91
N HIS A 125 -14.44 -12.40 4.30
CA HIS A 125 -14.67 -12.40 2.86
C HIS A 125 -14.30 -11.07 2.22
N SER A 126 -13.53 -10.22 2.94
CA SER A 126 -13.08 -8.96 2.38
C SER A 126 -12.25 -9.19 1.11
N PRO A 127 -12.62 -8.55 0.03
CA PRO A 127 -11.87 -8.65 -1.22
C PRO A 127 -10.42 -8.16 -1.08
N VAL A 128 -10.09 -7.30 -0.11
CA VAL A 128 -8.72 -6.87 0.21
C VAL A 128 -7.76 -8.04 0.45
N ARG A 129 -8.28 -9.21 0.87
CA ARG A 129 -7.45 -10.42 1.04
C ARG A 129 -7.08 -11.11 -0.26
N ASN A 130 -7.76 -10.84 -1.35
CA ASN A 130 -7.67 -11.59 -2.61
C ASN A 130 -7.06 -10.83 -3.78
N VAL A 131 -6.36 -9.70 -3.52
CA VAL A 131 -5.53 -9.01 -4.54
C VAL A 131 -6.29 -8.60 -5.81
N SER A 132 -7.43 -7.93 -5.71
CA SER A 132 -7.97 -7.15 -6.82
C SER A 132 -7.92 -5.65 -6.49
N PHE A 133 -7.59 -4.81 -7.47
CA PHE A 133 -7.50 -3.35 -7.28
C PHE A 133 -8.84 -2.74 -6.83
N ASP A 134 -9.96 -3.27 -7.29
CA ASP A 134 -11.29 -2.84 -6.89
C ASP A 134 -11.71 -3.35 -5.51
N ALA A 135 -11.07 -4.38 -5.04
CA ALA A 135 -11.34 -5.03 -3.77
C ALA A 135 -10.98 -4.17 -2.55
N GLY A 136 -9.93 -3.35 -2.66
CA GLY A 136 -9.54 -2.40 -1.63
C GLY A 136 -10.60 -1.33 -1.39
N ALA A 137 -11.45 -1.07 -2.37
CA ALA A 137 -12.52 -0.07 -2.30
C ALA A 137 -13.87 -0.60 -1.82
N ALA A 138 -14.02 -1.90 -1.57
CA ALA A 138 -15.32 -2.53 -1.28
C ALA A 138 -16.00 -1.97 -0.01
N GLY A 139 -15.23 -1.57 0.99
CA GLY A 139 -15.73 -0.94 2.22
C GLY A 139 -15.86 0.58 2.14
N PHE A 140 -15.51 1.21 1.02
CA PHE A 140 -15.57 2.65 0.80
C PHE A 140 -16.76 3.04 -0.08
N PHE A 141 -17.19 4.29 0.04
CA PHE A 141 -18.30 4.90 -0.67
C PHE A 141 -17.86 6.28 -1.17
N ASP A 142 -18.74 6.97 -1.90
CA ASP A 142 -18.50 8.39 -2.20
C ASP A 142 -18.31 9.16 -0.89
N ASP A 143 -17.34 10.07 -0.88
CA ASP A 143 -16.93 10.85 0.30
C ASP A 143 -16.41 10.00 1.48
N SER A 144 -16.01 8.75 1.26
CA SER A 144 -15.30 7.97 2.26
C SER A 144 -13.92 8.54 2.52
N PHE A 145 -13.53 8.55 3.79
CA PHE A 145 -12.26 9.05 4.25
C PHE A 145 -11.73 8.18 5.39
N LEU A 146 -10.47 7.84 5.34
CA LEU A 146 -9.72 7.20 6.42
C LEU A 146 -8.37 7.89 6.56
N GLN A 147 -8.04 8.30 7.79
CA GLN A 147 -6.75 8.88 8.13
C GLN A 147 -6.26 8.30 9.45
N VAL A 148 -4.96 8.01 9.53
CA VAL A 148 -4.28 7.64 10.78
C VAL A 148 -3.01 8.47 10.89
N LEU A 149 -2.83 9.15 12.02
CA LEU A 149 -1.72 10.05 12.27
C LEU A 149 -0.82 9.50 13.37
N GLY A 150 0.49 9.75 13.22
CA GLY A 150 1.49 9.53 14.25
C GLY A 150 1.57 8.06 14.67
N ILE A 151 1.68 7.17 13.68
CA ILE A 151 1.85 5.75 13.92
C ILE A 151 3.30 5.49 14.32
N GLU A 152 3.49 4.76 15.40
CA GLU A 152 4.80 4.25 15.82
C GLU A 152 4.66 2.77 16.14
N PHE A 153 5.54 1.97 15.60
CA PHE A 153 5.63 0.55 15.95
C PHE A 153 7.08 0.09 15.93
N SER A 154 7.38 -0.86 16.82
CA SER A 154 8.68 -1.52 16.87
C SER A 154 8.50 -2.98 16.50
N ASP A 155 9.27 -3.44 15.52
CA ASP A 155 9.36 -4.85 15.14
C ASP A 155 10.76 -5.37 15.45
N GLU A 156 10.94 -6.69 15.32
CA GLU A 156 12.27 -7.32 15.45
C GLU A 156 13.32 -6.72 14.51
N LEU A 157 12.88 -6.07 13.44
CA LEU A 157 13.74 -5.46 12.42
C LEU A 157 14.18 -4.05 12.77
N ALA A 158 13.26 -3.16 13.10
CA ALA A 158 13.52 -1.73 13.39
C ALA A 158 12.32 -1.05 14.02
N THR A 159 12.53 0.14 14.61
CA THR A 159 11.45 1.07 14.92
C THR A 159 11.03 1.82 13.65
N VAL A 160 9.74 1.84 13.40
CA VAL A 160 9.13 2.51 12.24
C VAL A 160 8.13 3.54 12.74
N THR A 161 8.21 4.74 12.21
CA THR A 161 7.20 5.79 12.44
C THR A 161 6.56 6.17 11.11
N VAL A 162 5.26 6.52 11.14
CA VAL A 162 4.52 7.03 9.99
C VAL A 162 3.80 8.29 10.44
N GLY A 163 4.07 9.41 9.78
CA GLY A 163 3.42 10.68 10.12
C GLY A 163 1.93 10.66 9.79
N ASN A 164 1.60 10.23 8.59
CA ASN A 164 0.23 10.20 8.09
C ASN A 164 -0.01 9.02 7.15
N VAL A 165 -1.14 8.36 7.32
CA VAL A 165 -1.74 7.42 6.35
C VAL A 165 -3.13 7.94 6.04
N GLU A 166 -3.41 8.26 4.78
CA GLU A 166 -4.67 8.87 4.38
C GLU A 166 -5.19 8.28 3.08
N THR A 167 -6.49 8.05 3.01
CA THR A 167 -7.16 7.73 1.74
C THR A 167 -7.44 9.01 0.96
N LEU A 168 -7.17 8.97 -0.33
CA LEU A 168 -7.59 10.03 -1.26
C LEU A 168 -9.07 9.85 -1.61
N ASP A 169 -9.71 10.95 -2.01
CA ASP A 169 -11.15 11.00 -2.30
C ASP A 169 -11.64 9.86 -3.19
N PHE A 170 -12.45 8.98 -2.63
CA PHE A 170 -13.12 7.93 -3.39
C PHE A 170 -14.35 8.49 -4.10
N VAL A 171 -14.42 8.21 -5.39
CA VAL A 171 -15.61 8.47 -6.22
C VAL A 171 -15.93 7.20 -6.97
N PHE A 172 -17.17 6.75 -6.87
CA PHE A 172 -17.62 5.51 -7.50
C PHE A 172 -18.54 5.80 -8.68
N ASP A 173 -18.52 4.87 -9.63
CA ASP A 173 -19.44 4.82 -10.76
C ASP A 173 -19.96 3.39 -10.93
N GLN A 174 -20.90 3.16 -11.85
CA GLN A 174 -21.50 1.86 -12.07
C GLN A 174 -21.20 1.35 -13.48
N LEU A 175 -20.87 0.08 -13.56
CA LEU A 175 -20.82 -0.66 -14.82
C LEU A 175 -22.23 -0.87 -15.37
N PRO A 176 -22.42 -1.15 -16.67
CA PRO A 176 -23.71 -1.50 -17.23
C PRO A 176 -24.38 -2.73 -16.59
N THR A 177 -23.60 -3.56 -15.92
CA THR A 177 -24.05 -4.72 -15.15
C THR A 177 -24.65 -4.36 -13.79
N GLY A 178 -24.44 -3.10 -13.34
CA GLY A 178 -24.89 -2.57 -12.04
C GLY A 178 -23.86 -2.63 -10.92
N GLU A 179 -22.72 -3.27 -11.18
CA GLU A 179 -21.61 -3.33 -10.21
C GLU A 179 -20.93 -1.97 -10.12
N ARG A 180 -20.44 -1.66 -8.91
CA ARG A 180 -19.68 -0.43 -8.64
C ARG A 180 -18.21 -0.62 -8.97
N TYR A 181 -17.57 0.42 -9.48
CA TYR A 181 -16.11 0.51 -9.56
C TYR A 181 -15.63 1.86 -9.05
N ALA A 182 -14.44 1.91 -8.49
CA ALA A 182 -13.83 3.17 -8.09
C ALA A 182 -13.35 3.94 -9.33
N ARG A 183 -14.06 5.04 -9.65
CA ARG A 183 -13.65 5.95 -10.72
C ARG A 183 -12.44 6.78 -10.32
N ASN A 184 -12.33 7.13 -9.05
CA ASN A 184 -11.20 7.83 -8.45
C ASN A 184 -10.98 7.30 -7.04
N GLY A 185 -9.75 7.33 -6.57
CA GLY A 185 -9.37 6.96 -5.22
C GLY A 185 -7.87 6.69 -5.12
N GLY A 186 -7.40 6.57 -3.89
CA GLY A 186 -6.00 6.28 -3.64
C GLY A 186 -5.65 6.23 -2.17
N LEU A 187 -4.34 6.13 -1.92
CA LEU A 187 -3.73 6.09 -0.60
C LEU A 187 -2.48 6.96 -0.61
N LEU A 188 -2.32 7.74 0.44
CA LEU A 188 -1.14 8.54 0.74
C LEU A 188 -0.54 8.04 2.05
N ILE A 189 0.77 7.90 2.08
CA ILE A 189 1.56 7.64 3.29
C ILE A 189 2.68 8.67 3.29
N ASP A 190 2.67 9.57 4.28
CA ASP A 190 3.68 10.61 4.44
C ASP A 190 4.54 10.31 5.67
N ASP A 191 5.79 10.75 5.62
CA ASP A 191 6.76 10.63 6.72
C ASP A 191 6.91 9.16 7.22
N LEU A 192 6.97 8.20 6.30
CA LEU A 192 7.34 6.83 6.64
C LEU A 192 8.84 6.76 6.92
N ARG A 193 9.20 6.61 8.19
CA ARG A 193 10.58 6.66 8.66
C ARG A 193 11.01 5.34 9.29
N PHE A 194 12.13 4.82 8.83
CA PHE A 194 12.82 3.69 9.40
C PHE A 194 14.04 4.19 10.18
N ASP A 195 14.09 3.98 11.50
CA ASP A 195 15.25 4.34 12.32
C ASP A 195 16.35 3.29 12.18
N LEU A 196 17.41 3.64 11.45
CA LEU A 196 18.56 2.77 11.24
C LEU A 196 19.37 2.49 12.54
N GLY A 197 19.18 3.29 13.58
CA GLY A 197 19.82 3.08 14.88
C GLY A 197 19.21 1.91 15.68
N THR A 198 17.96 1.54 15.36
CA THR A 198 17.22 0.46 16.03
C THR A 198 17.22 -0.85 15.25
N VAL A 199 17.86 -0.89 14.08
CA VAL A 199 17.88 -2.05 13.19
C VAL A 199 18.56 -3.25 13.88
N ASN A 200 18.00 -4.44 13.65
CA ASN A 200 18.50 -5.69 14.21
C ASN A 200 19.93 -6.03 13.74
N ARG A 201 20.51 -7.08 14.35
CA ARG A 201 21.91 -7.46 14.08
C ARG A 201 22.19 -7.83 12.63
N GLU A 202 21.22 -8.36 11.91
CA GLU A 202 21.42 -8.79 10.52
C GLU A 202 21.68 -7.62 9.59
N PHE A 203 21.03 -6.47 9.84
CA PHE A 203 21.17 -5.26 9.04
C PHE A 203 22.08 -4.20 9.68
N LYS A 204 22.61 -4.48 10.86
CA LYS A 204 23.39 -3.49 11.63
C LYS A 204 24.64 -3.01 10.88
N GLU A 205 25.34 -3.88 10.21
CA GLU A 205 26.56 -3.52 9.46
C GLU A 205 26.23 -2.55 8.30
N LEU A 206 25.12 -2.80 7.58
CA LEU A 206 24.61 -1.90 6.56
C LEU A 206 24.16 -0.57 7.19
N ALA A 207 23.40 -0.60 8.27
CA ALA A 207 22.93 0.58 8.98
C ALA A 207 24.10 1.43 9.50
N ASP A 208 25.11 0.82 10.12
CA ASP A 208 26.32 1.50 10.60
C ASP A 208 27.09 2.14 9.43
N THR A 209 27.13 1.48 8.27
CA THR A 209 27.76 2.02 7.05
C THR A 209 26.99 3.22 6.51
N LEU A 210 25.67 3.18 6.48
CA LEU A 210 24.80 4.29 6.09
C LEU A 210 24.90 5.45 7.09
N ALA A 211 24.87 5.15 8.39
CA ALA A 211 25.02 6.16 9.44
C ALA A 211 26.37 6.89 9.39
N ALA A 212 27.45 6.18 9.04
CA ALA A 212 28.78 6.79 8.84
C ALA A 212 28.80 7.80 7.68
N ARG A 213 27.83 7.73 6.78
CA ARG A 213 27.61 8.67 5.66
C ARG A 213 26.53 9.74 5.96
N GLY A 214 26.04 9.78 7.18
CA GLY A 214 25.05 10.77 7.63
C GLY A 214 23.60 10.28 7.56
N LEU A 215 23.32 9.13 6.97
CA LEU A 215 21.98 8.55 6.90
C LEU A 215 21.68 7.80 8.20
N ARG A 216 20.94 8.43 9.09
CA ARG A 216 20.51 7.82 10.38
C ARG A 216 19.11 7.26 10.34
N ALA A 217 18.33 7.67 9.38
CA ALA A 217 17.00 7.17 9.09
C ALA A 217 16.81 7.12 7.57
N ALA A 218 15.91 6.28 7.10
CA ALA A 218 15.39 6.30 5.74
C ALA A 218 13.95 6.81 5.81
N GLU A 219 13.68 7.92 5.15
CA GLU A 219 12.39 8.61 5.14
C GLU A 219 11.77 8.53 3.75
N PHE A 220 10.49 8.18 3.70
CA PHE A 220 9.78 7.94 2.46
C PHE A 220 8.39 8.55 2.50
N ASP A 221 7.98 9.16 1.38
CA ASP A 221 6.58 9.42 1.08
C ASP A 221 6.12 8.49 -0.04
N PHE A 222 4.92 8.02 0.08
CA PHE A 222 4.33 7.06 -0.83
C PHE A 222 2.92 7.45 -1.20
N ALA A 223 2.60 7.51 -2.49
CA ALA A 223 1.24 7.74 -2.95
C ALA A 223 0.86 6.76 -4.05
N VAL A 224 -0.36 6.23 -3.95
CA VAL A 224 -1.00 5.46 -5.02
C VAL A 224 -2.32 6.12 -5.34
N SER A 225 -2.61 6.35 -6.60
CA SER A 225 -3.92 6.83 -7.05
C SER A 225 -4.38 6.09 -8.31
N GLN A 226 -5.68 6.08 -8.49
CA GLN A 226 -6.34 5.48 -9.63
C GLN A 226 -7.36 6.45 -10.20
N ILE A 227 -7.42 6.52 -11.54
CA ILE A 227 -8.51 7.13 -12.27
C ILE A 227 -9.02 6.10 -13.30
N ALA A 228 -10.30 5.79 -13.26
CA ALA A 228 -10.91 4.82 -14.18
C ALA A 228 -12.18 5.36 -14.82
N ASN A 229 -12.41 4.96 -16.09
CA ASN A 229 -13.60 5.35 -16.83
C ASN A 229 -14.07 4.18 -17.69
N PHE A 230 -15.37 3.90 -17.66
CA PHE A 230 -15.97 2.90 -18.53
C PHE A 230 -16.45 3.53 -19.84
N VAL A 231 -15.79 3.16 -20.95
CA VAL A 231 -16.09 3.72 -22.27
C VAL A 231 -16.05 2.62 -23.35
N GLY A 232 -17.08 2.53 -24.17
CA GLY A 232 -17.09 1.63 -25.34
C GLY A 232 -17.12 0.13 -24.99
N GLY A 233 -17.52 -0.25 -23.79
CA GLY A 233 -17.54 -1.65 -23.35
C GLY A 233 -16.26 -2.10 -22.63
N GLU A 234 -15.35 -1.18 -22.36
CA GLU A 234 -14.06 -1.41 -21.70
C GLU A 234 -13.88 -0.44 -20.53
N LEU A 235 -13.32 -0.92 -19.44
CA LEU A 235 -12.82 -0.09 -18.34
C LEU A 235 -11.39 0.34 -18.69
N ARG A 236 -11.16 1.64 -18.78
CA ARG A 236 -9.84 2.24 -18.93
C ARG A 236 -9.42 2.79 -17.58
N ALA A 237 -8.36 2.26 -17.04
CA ALA A 237 -7.82 2.66 -15.75
C ALA A 237 -6.39 3.18 -15.91
N GLU A 238 -6.10 4.30 -15.27
CA GLU A 238 -4.77 4.83 -15.08
C GLU A 238 -4.43 4.74 -13.59
N HIS A 239 -3.29 4.14 -13.29
CA HIS A 239 -2.75 4.06 -11.95
C HIS A 239 -1.48 4.88 -11.88
N ALA A 240 -1.40 5.75 -10.90
CA ALA A 240 -0.19 6.47 -10.57
C ALA A 240 0.36 5.97 -9.24
N PHE A 241 1.66 5.78 -9.20
CA PHE A 241 2.44 5.43 -8.03
C PHE A 241 3.56 6.45 -7.89
N ASN A 242 3.71 7.04 -6.73
CA ASN A 242 4.79 7.94 -6.42
C ASN A 242 5.49 7.47 -5.15
N LEU A 243 6.82 7.39 -5.20
CA LEU A 243 7.68 7.10 -4.05
C LEU A 243 8.77 8.16 -4.02
N VAL A 244 8.86 8.89 -2.92
CA VAL A 244 9.93 9.83 -2.65
C VAL A 244 10.74 9.31 -1.47
N MET A 245 12.04 9.17 -1.64
CA MET A 245 12.99 8.96 -0.56
C MET A 245 13.67 10.31 -0.32
N ASP A 246 13.42 10.89 0.85
CA ASP A 246 13.82 12.25 1.16
C ASP A 246 15.32 12.50 0.90
N GLU A 247 15.64 13.60 0.22
CA GLU A 247 16.98 14.01 -0.19
C GLU A 247 17.78 12.98 -1.03
N MET A 248 17.20 11.83 -1.40
CA MET A 248 17.94 10.73 -2.03
C MET A 248 17.45 10.37 -3.43
N ALA A 249 16.13 10.20 -3.62
CA ALA A 249 15.59 9.82 -4.92
C ALA A 249 14.06 9.99 -4.98
N SER A 250 13.51 10.04 -6.19
CA SER A 250 12.08 9.85 -6.40
C SER A 250 11.80 8.89 -7.57
N LEU A 251 10.71 8.16 -7.45
CA LEU A 251 10.18 7.28 -8.48
C LEU A 251 8.70 7.57 -8.71
N GLU A 252 8.36 8.00 -9.90
CA GLU A 252 6.98 8.11 -10.37
C GLU A 252 6.72 7.02 -11.41
N LEU A 253 5.61 6.30 -11.25
CA LEU A 253 5.16 5.28 -12.19
C LEU A 253 3.71 5.56 -12.56
N VAL A 254 3.43 5.76 -13.85
CA VAL A 254 2.07 5.90 -14.37
C VAL A 254 1.81 4.76 -15.35
N SER A 255 0.75 4.00 -15.14
CA SER A 255 0.38 2.87 -15.99
C SER A 255 -1.08 2.95 -16.41
N GLY A 256 -1.32 2.73 -17.69
CA GLY A 256 -2.66 2.67 -18.29
C GLY A 256 -3.03 1.25 -18.66
N PHE A 257 -4.23 0.82 -18.24
CA PHE A 257 -4.77 -0.51 -18.55
C PHE A 257 -6.16 -0.39 -19.20
N GLU A 258 -6.47 -1.35 -20.07
CA GLU A 258 -7.79 -1.55 -20.63
C GLU A 258 -8.28 -2.95 -20.25
N VAL A 259 -9.51 -3.03 -19.73
CA VAL A 259 -10.11 -4.29 -19.27
C VAL A 259 -11.51 -4.41 -19.86
N LYS A 260 -11.79 -5.48 -20.58
CA LYS A 260 -13.10 -5.72 -21.19
C LYS A 260 -14.13 -6.06 -20.10
N LEU A 261 -15.38 -5.60 -20.26
CA LEU A 261 -16.47 -5.86 -19.33
C LEU A 261 -16.59 -7.37 -18.98
N ALA A 262 -16.45 -8.24 -19.97
CA ALA A 262 -16.53 -9.69 -19.74
C ALA A 262 -15.42 -10.20 -18.79
N THR A 263 -14.23 -9.61 -18.86
CA THR A 263 -13.11 -9.94 -17.95
C THR A 263 -13.38 -9.42 -16.54
N LEU A 264 -13.90 -8.20 -16.39
CA LEU A 264 -14.31 -7.63 -15.09
C LEU A 264 -15.34 -8.50 -14.39
N VAL A 265 -16.45 -8.82 -15.09
CA VAL A 265 -17.54 -9.68 -14.55
C VAL A 265 -17.00 -11.05 -14.15
N ALA A 266 -16.06 -11.61 -14.90
CA ALA A 266 -15.45 -12.89 -14.55
C ALA A 266 -14.54 -12.78 -13.31
N LEU A 267 -13.76 -11.69 -13.18
CA LEU A 267 -12.94 -11.40 -11.99
C LEU A 267 -13.80 -11.26 -10.73
N GLU A 268 -14.89 -10.50 -10.79
CA GLU A 268 -15.83 -10.33 -9.69
C GLU A 268 -16.51 -11.63 -9.29
N SER A 269 -16.99 -12.40 -10.28
CA SER A 269 -17.60 -13.71 -10.05
C SER A 269 -16.64 -14.66 -9.33
N MET A 270 -15.35 -14.61 -9.64
CA MET A 270 -14.33 -15.43 -8.97
C MET A 270 -14.04 -14.93 -7.55
N ALA A 271 -13.95 -13.62 -7.36
CA ALA A 271 -13.76 -13.02 -6.05
C ALA A 271 -14.91 -13.38 -5.10
N ALA A 272 -16.17 -13.32 -5.58
CA ALA A 272 -17.36 -13.67 -4.83
C ALA A 272 -17.40 -15.17 -4.42
N GLN A 273 -16.79 -16.07 -5.21
CA GLN A 273 -16.75 -17.49 -4.92
C GLN A 273 -15.67 -17.91 -3.90
N GLY A 274 -14.74 -16.99 -3.55
CA GLY A 274 -13.66 -17.23 -2.58
C GLY A 274 -12.68 -18.35 -2.94
N ARG A 275 -12.75 -18.88 -4.16
CA ARG A 275 -11.96 -20.02 -4.65
C ARG A 275 -11.50 -19.80 -6.09
N ALA A 276 -10.67 -18.79 -6.30
CA ALA A 276 -9.98 -18.67 -7.57
C ALA A 276 -8.92 -19.77 -7.69
N LYS A 277 -9.06 -20.66 -8.65
CA LYS A 277 -7.94 -21.53 -9.03
C LYS A 277 -6.89 -20.66 -9.70
N GLU A 278 -5.63 -20.89 -9.33
CA GLU A 278 -4.49 -20.12 -9.86
C GLU A 278 -4.50 -20.05 -11.40
N SER A 279 -4.86 -21.16 -12.07
CA SER A 279 -4.97 -21.22 -13.53
C SER A 279 -6.11 -20.38 -14.11
N GLU A 280 -7.22 -20.23 -13.39
CA GLU A 280 -8.36 -19.40 -13.80
C GLU A 280 -8.00 -17.91 -13.64
N MET A 281 -7.33 -17.56 -12.55
CA MET A 281 -6.84 -16.20 -12.30
C MET A 281 -5.80 -15.79 -13.36
N LEU A 282 -4.87 -16.66 -13.73
CA LEU A 282 -3.90 -16.40 -14.80
C LEU A 282 -4.57 -16.16 -16.16
N ASN A 283 -5.64 -16.89 -16.46
CA ASN A 283 -6.40 -16.70 -17.69
C ASN A 283 -7.16 -15.36 -17.71
N LEU A 284 -7.66 -14.90 -16.56
CA LEU A 284 -8.39 -13.62 -16.46
C LEU A 284 -7.44 -12.44 -16.47
N ILE A 285 -6.32 -12.52 -15.75
CA ILE A 285 -5.23 -11.51 -15.86
C ILE A 285 -4.74 -11.42 -17.31
N GLY A 286 -4.74 -12.55 -18.04
CA GLY A 286 -4.50 -12.59 -19.48
C GLY A 286 -5.50 -11.79 -20.32
N GLY A 287 -6.65 -11.38 -19.79
CA GLY A 287 -7.62 -10.50 -20.45
C GLY A 287 -7.44 -9.01 -20.15
N ILE A 288 -6.46 -8.65 -19.33
CA ILE A 288 -6.08 -7.26 -19.04
C ILE A 288 -5.05 -6.83 -20.08
N GLU A 289 -5.26 -5.67 -20.68
CA GLU A 289 -4.41 -5.10 -21.73
C GLU A 289 -3.62 -3.91 -21.16
N LEU A 290 -2.30 -3.90 -21.33
CA LEU A 290 -1.44 -2.76 -21.03
C LEU A 290 -1.49 -1.77 -22.19
N ALA A 291 -1.99 -0.57 -21.94
CA ALA A 291 -2.05 0.51 -22.91
C ALA A 291 -0.81 1.40 -22.88
N SER A 292 -0.28 1.68 -21.67
CA SER A 292 0.91 2.50 -21.47
C SER A 292 1.56 2.23 -20.13
N LEU A 293 2.87 2.52 -20.06
CA LEU A 293 3.61 2.60 -18.81
C LEU A 293 4.65 3.71 -18.95
N ASN A 294 4.71 4.59 -17.98
CA ASN A 294 5.78 5.58 -17.86
C ASN A 294 6.36 5.53 -16.46
N ALA A 295 7.69 5.39 -16.36
CA ALA A 295 8.39 5.40 -15.08
C ALA A 295 9.46 6.49 -15.15
N THR A 296 9.44 7.41 -14.19
CA THR A 296 10.43 8.48 -14.04
C THR A 296 11.15 8.29 -12.71
N TYR A 297 12.45 8.08 -12.78
CA TYR A 297 13.33 8.04 -11.63
C TYR A 297 14.22 9.29 -11.63
N LEU A 298 14.27 9.99 -10.51
CA LEU A 298 15.18 11.11 -10.29
C LEU A 298 16.12 10.75 -9.13
N ASP A 299 17.42 10.86 -9.37
CA ASP A 299 18.45 10.59 -8.39
C ASP A 299 18.94 11.91 -7.76
N ALA A 300 18.88 11.98 -6.45
CA ALA A 300 19.41 13.10 -5.66
C ALA A 300 20.60 12.67 -4.77
N GLY A 301 21.17 11.47 -5.03
CA GLY A 301 22.33 10.96 -4.30
C GLY A 301 22.22 9.48 -3.90
N LEU A 302 21.11 8.82 -4.16
CA LEU A 302 20.93 7.39 -3.82
C LEU A 302 21.94 6.51 -4.57
N VAL A 303 22.13 6.74 -5.86
CA VAL A 303 23.10 5.98 -6.67
C VAL A 303 24.52 6.13 -6.13
N ASP A 304 24.92 7.36 -5.76
CA ASP A 304 26.23 7.62 -5.17
C ASP A 304 26.40 6.90 -3.84
N THR A 305 25.41 6.98 -2.98
CA THR A 305 25.39 6.28 -1.68
C THR A 305 25.52 4.77 -1.85
N LEU A 306 24.74 4.17 -2.75
CA LEU A 306 24.79 2.73 -3.03
C LEU A 306 26.15 2.30 -3.59
N VAL A 307 26.70 3.07 -4.53
CA VAL A 307 28.05 2.80 -5.08
C VAL A 307 29.10 2.83 -3.98
N ASP A 308 29.03 3.81 -3.09
CA ASP A 308 29.98 3.94 -1.99
C ASP A 308 29.89 2.78 -0.98
N VAL A 309 28.67 2.33 -0.65
CA VAL A 309 28.44 1.15 0.21
C VAL A 309 29.07 -0.08 -0.44
N MET A 310 28.73 -0.37 -1.70
CA MET A 310 29.25 -1.51 -2.43
C MET A 310 30.78 -1.47 -2.60
N ALA A 311 31.34 -0.28 -2.80
CA ALA A 311 32.81 -0.10 -2.89
C ALA A 311 33.48 -0.41 -1.57
N ALA A 312 32.92 0.02 -0.45
CA ALA A 312 33.43 -0.27 0.88
C ALA A 312 33.38 -1.77 1.21
N GLU A 313 32.27 -2.46 0.91
CA GLU A 313 32.12 -3.91 1.10
C GLU A 313 33.16 -4.72 0.29
N GLN A 314 33.46 -4.26 -0.92
CA GLN A 314 34.42 -4.95 -1.81
C GLN A 314 35.86 -4.46 -1.65
N ASN A 315 36.11 -3.49 -0.76
CA ASN A 315 37.42 -2.87 -0.55
C ASN A 315 38.04 -2.29 -1.84
N VAL A 316 37.22 -1.67 -2.68
CA VAL A 316 37.64 -0.98 -3.90
C VAL A 316 37.30 0.51 -3.82
N SER A 317 37.83 1.33 -4.73
CA SER A 317 37.41 2.72 -4.79
C SER A 317 36.01 2.88 -5.43
N PRO A 318 35.25 3.93 -5.07
CA PRO A 318 33.97 4.22 -5.72
C PRO A 318 34.06 4.35 -7.25
N ALA A 319 35.18 4.87 -7.77
CA ALA A 319 35.41 4.98 -9.20
C ALA A 319 35.58 3.61 -9.88
N GLU A 320 36.30 2.67 -9.25
CA GLU A 320 36.43 1.29 -9.72
C GLU A 320 35.09 0.57 -9.66
N MET A 321 34.33 0.74 -8.56
CA MET A 321 32.99 0.16 -8.42
C MET A 321 32.05 0.66 -9.53
N ARG A 322 31.99 1.98 -9.80
CA ARG A 322 31.18 2.52 -10.91
C ARG A 322 31.60 1.95 -12.26
N SER A 323 32.89 1.78 -12.50
CA SER A 323 33.40 1.18 -13.74
C SER A 323 32.97 -0.27 -13.87
N SER A 324 33.06 -1.03 -12.78
CA SER A 324 32.63 -2.44 -12.72
C SER A 324 31.13 -2.59 -12.97
N LEU A 325 30.30 -1.79 -12.28
CA LEU A 325 28.85 -1.80 -12.45
C LEU A 325 28.44 -1.46 -13.89
N ARG A 326 29.08 -0.44 -14.51
CA ARG A 326 28.82 -0.09 -15.92
C ARG A 326 29.17 -1.23 -16.86
N SER A 327 30.32 -1.88 -16.67
CA SER A 327 30.75 -3.00 -17.49
C SER A 327 29.79 -4.19 -17.35
N MET A 328 29.41 -4.53 -16.12
CA MET A 328 28.47 -5.60 -15.82
C MET A 328 27.09 -5.33 -16.42
N LEU A 329 26.56 -4.10 -16.26
CA LEU A 329 25.30 -3.67 -16.84
C LEU A 329 25.27 -3.82 -18.35
N THR A 330 26.32 -3.31 -19.03
CA THR A 330 26.44 -3.41 -20.49
C THR A 330 26.48 -4.85 -20.95
N GLN A 331 27.34 -5.68 -20.33
CA GLN A 331 27.46 -7.10 -20.68
C GLN A 331 26.15 -7.86 -20.45
N THR A 332 25.46 -7.59 -19.33
CA THR A 332 24.17 -8.24 -19.04
C THR A 332 23.14 -7.87 -20.07
N LEU A 333 22.98 -6.57 -20.37
CA LEU A 333 22.00 -6.11 -21.35
C LEU A 333 22.34 -6.56 -22.77
N GLU A 334 23.59 -6.53 -23.19
CA GLU A 334 24.01 -7.08 -24.50
C GLU A 334 23.80 -8.60 -24.60
N GLY A 335 23.98 -9.32 -23.49
CA GLY A 335 23.69 -10.75 -23.43
C GLY A 335 22.21 -11.09 -23.50
N MET A 336 21.37 -10.33 -22.83
CA MET A 336 19.90 -10.52 -22.82
C MET A 336 19.22 -9.97 -24.07
N LEU A 337 19.75 -8.90 -24.65
CA LEU A 337 19.19 -8.12 -25.74
C LEU A 337 20.22 -7.93 -26.86
N PRO A 338 20.52 -8.95 -27.66
CA PRO A 338 21.61 -8.89 -28.64
C PRO A 338 21.53 -7.74 -29.65
N ARG A 339 20.31 -7.27 -29.99
CA ARG A 339 20.10 -6.16 -30.93
C ARG A 339 19.99 -4.79 -30.24
N ASN A 340 19.37 -4.73 -29.06
CA ASN A 340 18.98 -3.50 -28.39
C ASN A 340 19.77 -3.22 -27.10
N GLY A 341 20.54 -4.18 -26.57
CA GLY A 341 21.17 -4.10 -25.25
C GLY A 341 22.04 -2.85 -25.07
N ARG A 342 22.87 -2.53 -26.08
CA ARG A 342 23.73 -1.34 -26.02
C ARG A 342 22.95 -0.03 -26.05
N ARG A 343 21.82 0.01 -26.77
CA ARG A 343 20.93 1.18 -26.79
C ARG A 343 20.30 1.39 -25.42
N MET A 344 19.86 0.30 -24.77
CA MET A 344 19.23 0.34 -23.44
C MET A 344 20.26 0.61 -22.33
N ALA A 345 21.50 0.15 -22.48
CA ALA A 345 22.56 0.39 -21.50
C ALA A 345 22.99 1.86 -21.40
N ARG A 346 23.03 2.59 -22.50
CA ARG A 346 23.58 3.96 -22.55
C ARG A 346 22.98 4.95 -21.55
N PRO A 347 21.64 5.08 -21.41
CA PRO A 347 21.03 5.97 -20.41
C PRO A 347 21.43 5.59 -18.99
N LEU A 348 21.43 4.29 -18.68
CA LEU A 348 21.81 3.75 -17.37
C LEU A 348 23.30 3.99 -17.05
N GLU A 349 24.20 3.79 -18.04
CA GLU A 349 25.60 4.14 -17.92
C GLU A 349 25.80 5.62 -17.66
N THR A 350 24.97 6.47 -18.27
CA THR A 350 25.02 7.92 -18.09
C THR A 350 24.58 8.30 -16.69
N LEU A 351 23.50 7.73 -16.18
CA LEU A 351 23.08 7.89 -14.79
C LEU A 351 24.20 7.52 -13.81
N LEU A 352 24.80 6.33 -13.96
CA LEU A 352 25.93 5.88 -13.12
C LEU A 352 27.14 6.80 -13.19
N LYS A 353 27.32 7.55 -14.26
CA LYS A 353 28.48 8.43 -14.48
C LYS A 353 28.22 9.88 -14.06
N GLN A 354 27.04 10.39 -14.25
CA GLN A 354 26.71 11.81 -14.20
C GLN A 354 25.60 12.16 -13.21
N GLY A 355 24.93 11.15 -12.61
CA GLY A 355 23.71 11.38 -11.85
C GLY A 355 22.54 11.75 -12.77
N GLY A 356 21.56 12.45 -12.24
CA GLY A 356 20.36 12.89 -12.93
C GLY A 356 19.22 11.90 -12.78
N GLY A 357 18.55 11.54 -13.86
CA GLY A 357 17.40 10.64 -13.79
C GLY A 357 17.25 9.74 -15.02
N LEU A 358 16.23 8.91 -14.97
CA LEU A 358 15.83 8.03 -16.06
C LEU A 358 14.33 8.15 -16.30
N GLU A 359 13.94 8.20 -17.54
CA GLU A 359 12.56 7.99 -17.98
C GLU A 359 12.50 6.70 -18.79
N VAL A 360 11.64 5.78 -18.36
CA VAL A 360 11.30 4.55 -19.09
C VAL A 360 9.88 4.68 -19.57
N SER A 361 9.67 4.64 -20.87
CA SER A 361 8.34 4.73 -21.48
C SER A 361 8.04 3.46 -22.28
N VAL A 362 6.86 2.91 -22.07
CA VAL A 362 6.29 1.78 -22.79
C VAL A 362 5.03 2.29 -23.48
N ARG A 363 5.07 2.36 -24.82
CA ARG A 363 3.96 2.86 -25.64
C ARG A 363 3.73 1.92 -26.81
N PRO A 364 3.04 0.79 -26.61
CA PRO A 364 2.73 -0.12 -27.68
C PRO A 364 1.81 0.57 -28.70
N GLN A 365 1.89 0.19 -29.96
CA GLN A 365 1.01 0.72 -31.00
C GLN A 365 -0.46 0.33 -30.78
N GLN A 366 -0.71 -0.78 -30.10
CA GLN A 366 -2.01 -1.25 -29.64
C GLN A 366 -1.84 -1.84 -28.25
N PRO A 367 -2.85 -1.75 -27.37
CA PRO A 367 -2.80 -2.36 -26.06
C PRO A 367 -2.38 -3.84 -26.12
N ILE A 368 -1.54 -4.26 -25.20
CA ILE A 368 -0.96 -5.60 -25.20
C ILE A 368 -1.50 -6.40 -24.04
N ILE A 369 -2.07 -7.55 -24.36
CA ILE A 369 -2.58 -8.50 -23.36
C ILE A 369 -1.43 -8.95 -22.43
N LEU A 370 -1.64 -8.87 -21.12
CA LEU A 370 -0.61 -9.19 -20.13
C LEU A 370 -0.07 -10.63 -20.23
N SER A 371 -0.88 -11.60 -20.66
CA SER A 371 -0.40 -12.97 -20.89
C SER A 371 0.70 -13.08 -21.97
N ASN A 372 0.79 -12.14 -22.88
CA ASN A 372 1.84 -12.10 -23.91
C ASN A 372 3.23 -11.82 -23.31
N PHE A 373 3.29 -11.25 -22.08
CA PHE A 373 4.56 -10.99 -21.40
C PHE A 373 5.38 -12.27 -21.15
N LEU A 374 4.73 -13.42 -21.00
CA LEU A 374 5.45 -14.70 -20.90
C LEU A 374 6.21 -15.02 -22.20
N GLY A 375 5.64 -14.70 -23.35
CA GLY A 375 6.32 -14.84 -24.64
C GLY A 375 7.49 -13.89 -24.81
N PHE A 376 7.42 -12.71 -24.21
CA PHE A 376 8.47 -11.70 -24.25
C PHE A 376 9.74 -12.12 -23.48
N LEU A 377 9.61 -12.95 -22.45
CA LEU A 377 10.76 -13.52 -21.75
C LEU A 377 11.61 -14.43 -22.66
N ILE A 378 11.00 -15.02 -23.69
CA ILE A 378 11.68 -15.91 -24.65
C ILE A 378 12.33 -15.10 -25.78
N MET A 379 11.71 -13.98 -26.18
CA MET A 379 12.19 -13.12 -27.27
C MET A 379 12.23 -11.65 -26.85
N PRO A 380 13.13 -11.27 -25.94
CA PRO A 380 13.12 -9.94 -25.30
C PRO A 380 13.38 -8.79 -26.29
N ASP A 381 14.19 -8.96 -27.32
CA ASP A 381 14.39 -7.93 -28.35
C ASP A 381 13.12 -7.62 -29.14
N LEU A 382 12.32 -8.64 -29.49
CA LEU A 382 11.04 -8.46 -30.17
C LEU A 382 10.02 -7.81 -29.22
N ALA A 383 10.05 -8.18 -27.96
CA ALA A 383 9.22 -7.58 -26.92
C ALA A 383 9.45 -6.07 -26.82
N LEU A 384 10.69 -5.62 -26.78
CA LEU A 384 11.03 -4.19 -26.74
C LEU A 384 10.51 -3.41 -27.92
N GLU A 385 10.56 -4.01 -29.11
CA GLU A 385 10.02 -3.39 -30.33
C GLU A 385 8.49 -3.31 -30.30
N GLN A 386 7.80 -4.39 -29.91
CA GLN A 386 6.35 -4.43 -29.82
C GLN A 386 5.78 -3.54 -28.71
N LEU A 387 6.45 -3.51 -27.57
CA LEU A 387 6.11 -2.65 -26.45
C LEU A 387 6.46 -1.19 -26.68
N GLY A 388 7.26 -0.87 -27.70
CA GLY A 388 7.71 0.49 -27.95
C GLY A 388 8.55 1.06 -26.80
N VAL A 389 9.39 0.22 -26.16
CA VAL A 389 10.17 0.61 -24.98
C VAL A 389 11.25 1.62 -25.35
N THR A 390 11.27 2.72 -24.63
CA THR A 390 12.34 3.71 -24.67
C THR A 390 12.89 3.97 -23.27
N ILE A 391 14.20 4.18 -23.16
CA ILE A 391 14.86 4.65 -21.94
C ILE A 391 15.62 5.92 -22.29
N THR A 392 15.38 6.97 -21.53
CA THR A 392 16.01 8.29 -21.73
C THR A 392 16.67 8.72 -20.42
N HIS A 393 17.89 9.23 -20.53
CA HIS A 393 18.56 9.87 -19.40
C HIS A 393 18.05 11.32 -19.25
N LEU A 394 17.63 11.67 -18.05
CA LEU A 394 17.24 13.02 -17.66
C LEU A 394 18.44 13.72 -17.01
N ARG A 395 18.77 14.92 -17.47
CA ARG A 395 19.83 15.74 -16.85
C ARG A 395 19.30 16.41 -15.61
N ASP A 396 20.17 16.62 -14.63
CA ASP A 396 19.86 17.49 -13.50
C ASP A 396 19.42 18.87 -14.02
N GLN A 397 18.28 19.36 -13.54
CA GLN A 397 17.78 20.70 -13.87
C GLN A 397 18.29 21.72 -12.87
#